data_c2cd9ad18ca8c5722e6136eb77ed7097
#
_entry.id   c2cd9ad18ca8c5722e6136eb77ed7097
#
_cell.length_a   1.000
_cell.length_b   1.000
_cell.length_c   1.000
_cell.angle_alpha   90.00
_cell.angle_beta   90.00
_cell.angle_gamma   90.00
#
_symmetry.space_group_name_H-M   'P 1'
#
loop_
_entity.id
_entity.type
_entity.pdbx_description
1 polymer ?
#
loop_
_entity_poly.entity_id
_entity_poly.type
_entity_poly.pdbx_seq_one_letter_code
_entity_poly.pdbx_strand_id
1 'polypeptide(L)'
;SAGSIVGGALASGMNAAEIEAMARRIGWLNTIRPTLPFRGLLSTAPIGRFLARELPVTRFEDLPVPFAAVAFDLAAGREVVFSGSGDMIHAIRASCSVPLLFAPVNDSEGRVLVDGGVTSVMPVDVMREMGADIVIAVDLIACGGVYPRKPRNVVSIGVRSALTLIRTASGSQASVADAVIVPQIAHLRPDQLGKRDEFIALGEAAAAAAIDVIIALTQ
;
A
#
# COMPACT_ATOMS: atom_id res chain seq x y z
N SER A 1 1.76 0.68 1.77
CA SER A 1 1.54 1.50 0.58
C SER A 1 0.08 1.46 0.09
N ALA A 2 -0.19 1.31 -1.22
CA ALA A 2 -1.56 1.27 -1.77
C ALA A 2 -2.46 0.21 -1.12
N GLY A 3 -1.89 -0.91 -0.68
CA GLY A 3 -2.59 -1.94 0.09
C GLY A 3 -3.23 -1.42 1.37
N SER A 4 -2.64 -0.41 2.02
CA SER A 4 -3.23 0.20 3.21
C SER A 4 -4.51 1.00 2.90
N ILE A 5 -4.65 1.55 1.69
CA ILE A 5 -5.89 2.20 1.24
C ILE A 5 -7.00 1.16 1.08
N VAL A 6 -6.71 0.06 0.40
CA VAL A 6 -7.68 -1.02 0.17
C VAL A 6 -8.04 -1.72 1.49
N GLY A 7 -7.02 -2.05 2.30
CA GLY A 7 -7.23 -2.69 3.60
C GLY A 7 -8.02 -1.81 4.56
N GLY A 8 -7.71 -0.51 4.62
CA GLY A 8 -8.46 0.46 5.43
C GLY A 8 -9.91 0.63 4.97
N ALA A 9 -10.16 0.62 3.66
CA ALA A 9 -11.52 0.67 3.11
C ALA A 9 -12.32 -0.60 3.47
N LEU A 10 -11.72 -1.78 3.29
CA LEU A 10 -12.33 -3.05 3.68
C LEU A 10 -12.61 -3.09 5.20
N ALA A 11 -11.62 -2.74 6.00
CA ALA A 11 -11.73 -2.73 7.46
C ALA A 11 -12.77 -1.73 7.98
N SER A 12 -13.01 -0.63 7.25
CA SER A 12 -14.07 0.36 7.55
C SER A 12 -15.48 -0.11 7.21
N GLY A 13 -15.65 -1.32 6.65
CA GLY A 13 -16.93 -1.93 6.31
C GLY A 13 -17.35 -1.78 4.86
N MET A 14 -16.52 -1.23 3.98
CA MET A 14 -16.83 -1.16 2.55
C MET A 14 -16.74 -2.55 1.90
N ASN A 15 -17.70 -2.86 1.05
CA ASN A 15 -17.66 -4.07 0.23
C ASN A 15 -16.82 -3.87 -1.04
N ALA A 16 -16.55 -4.96 -1.78
CA ALA A 16 -15.69 -4.92 -2.96
C ALA A 16 -16.17 -3.94 -4.03
N ALA A 17 -17.49 -3.85 -4.29
CA ALA A 17 -18.06 -2.94 -5.29
C ALA A 17 -17.90 -1.46 -4.88
N GLU A 18 -18.01 -1.15 -3.59
CA GLU A 18 -17.81 0.19 -3.04
C GLU A 18 -16.33 0.59 -3.13
N ILE A 19 -15.40 -0.34 -2.81
CA ILE A 19 -13.96 -0.13 -2.95
C ILE A 19 -13.59 0.11 -4.41
N GLU A 20 -14.14 -0.66 -5.33
CA GLU A 20 -13.94 -0.46 -6.76
C GLU A 20 -14.47 0.91 -7.22
N ALA A 21 -15.68 1.28 -6.81
CA ALA A 21 -16.26 2.57 -7.11
C ALA A 21 -15.40 3.72 -6.54
N MET A 22 -14.86 3.58 -5.33
CA MET A 22 -13.90 4.52 -4.76
C MET A 22 -12.62 4.59 -5.59
N ALA A 23 -12.04 3.46 -5.97
CA ALA A 23 -10.84 3.40 -6.80
C ALA A 23 -11.01 4.09 -8.16
N ARG A 24 -12.20 4.00 -8.77
CA ARG A 24 -12.56 4.69 -10.01
C ARG A 24 -12.58 6.22 -9.86
N ARG A 25 -12.83 6.74 -8.66
CA ARG A 25 -12.78 8.19 -8.35
C ARG A 25 -11.38 8.71 -8.05
N ILE A 26 -10.41 7.84 -7.79
CA ILE A 26 -9.00 8.23 -7.60
C ILE A 26 -8.47 8.81 -8.91
N GLY A 27 -7.94 10.02 -8.86
CA GLY A 27 -7.34 10.71 -10.00
C GLY A 27 -6.16 11.56 -9.57
N TRP A 28 -5.28 11.90 -10.49
CA TRP A 28 -4.09 12.68 -10.20
C TRP A 28 -4.40 14.02 -9.52
N LEU A 29 -5.49 14.68 -9.94
CA LEU A 29 -5.85 16.02 -9.44
C LEU A 29 -6.42 15.99 -8.01
N ASN A 30 -7.02 14.88 -7.57
CA ASN A 30 -7.66 14.78 -6.26
C ASN A 30 -6.85 14.00 -5.22
N THR A 31 -5.77 13.32 -5.65
CA THR A 31 -4.97 12.47 -4.75
C THR A 31 -3.53 12.94 -4.53
N ILE A 32 -2.98 13.76 -5.42
CA ILE A 32 -1.64 14.28 -5.26
C ILE A 32 -1.55 15.80 -5.49
N ARG A 33 -0.58 16.43 -4.87
CA ARG A 33 -0.27 17.85 -5.04
C ARG A 33 1.24 18.05 -5.07
N PRO A 34 1.79 18.84 -6.00
CA PRO A 34 3.18 19.24 -5.95
C PRO A 34 3.52 19.92 -4.62
N THR A 35 4.71 19.67 -4.11
CA THR A 35 5.25 20.32 -2.91
C THR A 35 6.61 20.91 -3.19
N LEU A 36 7.17 21.65 -2.23
CA LEU A 36 8.52 22.19 -2.35
C LEU A 36 9.54 21.05 -2.44
N PRO A 37 10.48 21.08 -3.40
CA PRO A 37 11.30 19.93 -3.77
C PRO A 37 12.30 19.44 -2.70
N PHE A 38 12.45 20.17 -1.59
CA PHE A 38 13.42 19.84 -0.54
C PHE A 38 13.00 18.67 0.37
N ARG A 39 11.72 18.25 0.38
CA ARG A 39 11.23 17.16 1.24
C ARG A 39 10.54 16.03 0.47
N GLY A 40 10.34 16.18 -0.84
CA GLY A 40 9.62 15.27 -1.72
C GLY A 40 8.95 16.03 -2.84
N LEU A 41 8.64 15.38 -3.95
CA LEU A 41 8.04 16.00 -5.12
C LEU A 41 6.53 16.24 -4.95
N LEU A 42 5.87 15.35 -4.21
CA LEU A 42 4.41 15.29 -4.08
C LEU A 42 4.01 15.18 -2.59
N SER A 43 2.79 15.59 -2.27
CA SER A 43 2.19 15.44 -0.94
C SER A 43 1.08 14.40 -0.95
N THR A 44 0.99 13.57 0.08
CA THR A 44 -0.10 12.63 0.36
C THR A 44 -1.31 13.30 1.05
N ALA A 45 -1.26 14.61 1.37
CA ALA A 45 -2.36 15.30 2.03
C ALA A 45 -3.69 15.29 1.23
N PRO A 46 -3.69 15.41 -0.12
CA PRO A 46 -4.93 15.28 -0.87
C PRO A 46 -5.54 13.89 -0.79
N ILE A 47 -4.72 12.83 -0.80
CA ILE A 47 -5.20 11.44 -0.60
C ILE A 47 -5.89 11.30 0.76
N GLY A 48 -5.32 11.88 1.82
CA GLY A 48 -5.94 11.86 3.15
C GLY A 48 -7.31 12.56 3.16
N ARG A 49 -7.43 13.72 2.52
CA ARG A 49 -8.74 14.42 2.41
C ARG A 49 -9.76 13.65 1.57
N PHE A 50 -9.31 12.96 0.54
CA PHE A 50 -10.15 12.08 -0.27
C PHE A 50 -10.66 10.92 0.59
N LEU A 51 -9.78 10.19 1.25
CA LEU A 51 -10.15 9.05 2.10
C LEU A 51 -11.05 9.45 3.26
N ALA A 52 -10.82 10.61 3.89
CA ALA A 52 -11.68 11.11 4.96
C ALA A 52 -13.13 11.42 4.54
N ARG A 53 -13.40 11.52 3.23
CA ARG A 53 -14.75 11.72 2.66
C ARG A 53 -15.38 10.41 2.18
N GLU A 54 -14.54 9.45 1.78
CA GLU A 54 -14.99 8.21 1.17
C GLU A 54 -15.20 7.10 2.20
N LEU A 55 -14.36 7.05 3.25
CA LEU A 55 -14.39 5.96 4.22
C LEU A 55 -15.48 6.19 5.27
N PRO A 56 -16.30 5.16 5.57
CA PRO A 56 -17.34 5.24 6.62
C PRO A 56 -16.76 5.50 8.01
N VAL A 57 -15.56 4.95 8.27
CA VAL A 57 -14.84 5.03 9.54
C VAL A 57 -13.41 5.48 9.28
N THR A 58 -12.88 6.34 10.13
CA THR A 58 -11.54 6.93 9.97
C THR A 58 -10.62 6.75 11.19
N ARG A 59 -11.11 6.09 12.24
CA ARG A 59 -10.34 5.79 13.46
C ARG A 59 -10.21 4.29 13.63
N PHE A 60 -9.05 3.82 14.08
CA PHE A 60 -8.77 2.40 14.26
C PHE A 60 -9.72 1.73 15.26
N GLU A 61 -10.03 2.40 16.36
CA GLU A 61 -10.88 1.89 17.44
C GLU A 61 -12.35 1.69 17.04
N ASP A 62 -12.79 2.34 15.96
CA ASP A 62 -14.17 2.28 15.48
C ASP A 62 -14.34 1.27 14.32
N LEU A 63 -13.25 0.62 13.89
CA LEU A 63 -13.27 -0.31 12.76
C LEU A 63 -14.00 -1.62 13.10
N PRO A 64 -14.93 -2.09 12.26
CA PRO A 64 -15.56 -3.39 12.42
C PRO A 64 -14.61 -4.58 12.26
N VAL A 65 -13.49 -4.39 11.54
CA VAL A 65 -12.46 -5.41 11.32
C VAL A 65 -11.11 -4.83 11.76
N PRO A 66 -10.29 -5.57 12.54
CA PRO A 66 -8.95 -5.13 12.90
C PRO A 66 -8.11 -4.82 11.67
N PHE A 67 -7.38 -3.72 11.73
CA PHE A 67 -6.54 -3.25 10.62
C PHE A 67 -5.21 -2.71 11.14
N ALA A 68 -4.15 -2.92 10.37
CA ALA A 68 -2.87 -2.27 10.59
C ALA A 68 -2.35 -1.59 9.31
N ALA A 69 -1.72 -0.44 9.48
CA ALA A 69 -0.95 0.22 8.45
C ALA A 69 0.50 0.33 8.88
N VAL A 70 1.43 -0.06 8.00
CA VAL A 70 2.86 -0.06 8.28
C VAL A 70 3.52 1.13 7.63
N ALA A 71 4.35 1.84 8.39
CA ALA A 71 5.21 2.92 7.94
C ALA A 71 6.63 2.72 8.47
N PHE A 72 7.58 3.52 8.03
CA PHE A 72 8.96 3.51 8.51
C PHE A 72 9.35 4.90 9.04
N ASP A 73 9.86 4.96 10.27
CA ASP A 73 10.37 6.19 10.86
C ASP A 73 11.84 6.38 10.46
N LEU A 74 12.11 7.36 9.61
CA LEU A 74 13.46 7.69 9.14
C LEU A 74 14.35 8.23 10.26
N ALA A 75 13.78 8.87 11.29
CA ALA A 75 14.56 9.43 12.38
C ALA A 75 15.04 8.35 13.35
N ALA A 76 14.18 7.39 13.67
CA ALA A 76 14.51 6.28 14.56
C ALA A 76 15.10 5.06 13.83
N GLY A 77 15.00 5.00 12.48
CA GLY A 77 15.48 3.86 11.69
C GLY A 77 14.72 2.57 11.94
N ARG A 78 13.41 2.65 12.23
CA ARG A 78 12.59 1.49 12.60
C ARG A 78 11.21 1.53 11.96
N GLU A 79 10.63 0.34 11.83
CA GLU A 79 9.25 0.17 11.43
C GLU A 79 8.28 0.70 12.49
N VAL A 80 7.15 1.22 12.04
CA VAL A 80 6.05 1.70 12.87
C VAL A 80 4.76 1.06 12.38
N VAL A 81 4.14 0.27 13.23
CA VAL A 81 2.84 -0.34 12.99
C VAL A 81 1.76 0.51 13.66
N PHE A 82 0.84 1.01 12.87
CA PHE A 82 -0.34 1.73 13.34
C PHE A 82 -1.53 0.77 13.39
N SER A 83 -2.08 0.57 14.57
CA SER A 83 -3.26 -0.29 14.79
C SER A 83 -3.95 0.06 16.11
N GLY A 84 -5.12 -0.51 16.35
CA GLY A 84 -5.84 -0.46 17.62
C GLY A 84 -6.50 0.88 17.93
N SER A 85 -5.82 2.00 17.85
CA SER A 85 -6.39 3.33 18.13
C SER A 85 -5.70 4.44 17.36
N GLY A 86 -6.41 5.57 17.16
CA GLY A 86 -5.89 6.78 16.53
C GLY A 86 -6.41 7.02 15.12
N ASP A 87 -5.78 7.98 14.43
CA ASP A 87 -6.19 8.42 13.09
C ASP A 87 -5.68 7.46 12.00
N MET A 88 -6.59 6.64 11.46
CA MET A 88 -6.30 5.71 10.37
C MET A 88 -5.88 6.43 9.08
N ILE A 89 -6.45 7.61 8.81
CA ILE A 89 -6.10 8.39 7.63
C ILE A 89 -4.65 8.85 7.68
N HIS A 90 -4.18 9.29 8.86
CA HIS A 90 -2.79 9.65 9.08
C HIS A 90 -1.85 8.45 8.81
N ALA A 91 -2.19 7.29 9.34
CA ALA A 91 -1.43 6.05 9.17
C ALA A 91 -1.34 5.61 7.70
N ILE A 92 -2.47 5.63 6.97
CA ILE A 92 -2.52 5.30 5.53
C ILE A 92 -1.67 6.29 4.73
N ARG A 93 -1.74 7.60 5.04
CA ARG A 93 -0.90 8.60 4.39
C ARG A 93 0.59 8.34 4.61
N ALA A 94 1.00 8.01 5.83
CA ALA A 94 2.37 7.65 6.15
C ALA A 94 2.81 6.41 5.36
N SER A 95 1.99 5.36 5.37
CA SER A 95 2.20 4.12 4.63
C SER A 95 2.29 4.32 3.11
N CYS A 96 1.66 5.36 2.56
CA CYS A 96 1.71 5.69 1.12
C CYS A 96 2.82 6.71 0.75
N SER A 97 3.64 7.15 1.70
CA SER A 97 4.64 8.18 1.46
C SER A 97 5.96 7.58 0.95
N VAL A 98 5.94 7.07 -0.30
CA VAL A 98 7.10 6.47 -0.96
C VAL A 98 8.26 7.47 -1.03
N PRO A 99 9.45 7.13 -0.49
CA PRO A 99 10.62 8.00 -0.50
C PRO A 99 10.96 8.53 -1.91
N LEU A 100 11.48 9.74 -1.98
CA LEU A 100 11.83 10.48 -3.20
C LEU A 100 10.61 10.95 -4.02
N LEU A 101 9.50 10.23 -3.97
CA LEU A 101 8.28 10.59 -4.70
C LEU A 101 7.38 11.48 -3.83
N PHE A 102 7.11 11.06 -2.60
CA PHE A 102 6.28 11.81 -1.67
C PHE A 102 7.09 12.40 -0.52
N ALA A 103 6.64 13.55 -0.02
CA ALA A 103 7.15 14.12 1.21
C ALA A 103 6.81 13.21 2.41
N PRO A 104 7.73 13.03 3.36
CA PRO A 104 7.45 12.31 4.59
C PRO A 104 6.26 12.92 5.34
N VAL A 105 5.54 12.10 6.07
CA VAL A 105 4.48 12.53 6.98
C VAL A 105 5.09 12.69 8.37
N ASN A 106 5.02 13.89 8.93
CA ASN A 106 5.40 14.11 10.33
C ASN A 106 4.18 13.90 11.23
N ASP A 107 4.41 13.41 12.44
CA ASP A 107 3.36 13.29 13.44
C ASP A 107 3.66 14.14 14.70
N SER A 108 2.76 14.07 15.69
CA SER A 108 2.87 14.79 16.96
C SER A 108 3.98 14.26 17.86
N GLU A 109 4.51 13.06 17.61
CA GLU A 109 5.63 12.46 18.36
C GLU A 109 6.99 12.82 17.74
N GLY A 110 7.01 13.65 16.69
CA GLY A 110 8.23 14.07 16.00
C GLY A 110 8.80 13.02 15.06
N ARG A 111 8.07 11.93 14.76
CA ARG A 111 8.50 10.92 13.80
C ARG A 111 8.44 11.45 12.37
N VAL A 112 9.38 11.00 11.54
CA VAL A 112 9.48 11.33 10.13
C VAL A 112 9.12 10.08 9.32
N LEU A 113 7.85 9.94 9.00
CA LEU A 113 7.27 8.71 8.49
C LEU A 113 7.27 8.65 6.96
N VAL A 114 7.70 7.51 6.43
CA VAL A 114 7.66 7.15 5.01
C VAL A 114 6.98 5.79 4.82
N ASP A 115 6.80 5.38 3.57
CA ASP A 115 6.20 4.10 3.18
C ASP A 115 6.87 2.92 3.90
N GLY A 116 6.07 2.06 4.50
CA GLY A 116 6.54 0.84 5.16
C GLY A 116 7.21 -0.17 4.24
N GLY A 117 6.98 -0.07 2.94
CA GLY A 117 7.67 -0.88 1.94
C GLY A 117 9.20 -0.74 1.91
N VAL A 118 9.76 0.21 2.66
CA VAL A 118 11.21 0.31 2.90
C VAL A 118 11.74 -0.95 3.61
N THR A 119 10.95 -1.54 4.51
CA THR A 119 11.29 -2.75 5.28
C THR A 119 10.29 -3.88 5.06
N SER A 120 9.00 -3.58 5.02
CA SER A 120 7.90 -4.55 4.99
C SER A 120 6.95 -4.28 3.83
N VAL A 121 7.24 -4.88 2.69
CA VAL A 121 6.39 -4.80 1.48
C VAL A 121 5.11 -5.60 1.68
N MET A 122 5.24 -6.79 2.25
CA MET A 122 4.17 -7.68 2.67
C MET A 122 4.34 -7.98 4.16
N PRO A 123 3.64 -7.27 5.06
CA PRO A 123 3.83 -7.35 6.49
C PRO A 123 3.14 -8.60 7.09
N VAL A 124 3.57 -9.80 6.67
CA VAL A 124 3.02 -11.08 7.13
C VAL A 124 3.20 -11.24 8.62
N ASP A 125 4.37 -10.87 9.14
CA ASP A 125 4.67 -10.96 10.58
C ASP A 125 3.72 -10.08 11.41
N VAL A 126 3.41 -8.87 10.92
CA VAL A 126 2.43 -7.98 11.58
C VAL A 126 1.05 -8.64 11.68
N MET A 127 0.61 -9.34 10.62
CA MET A 127 -0.67 -10.06 10.65
C MET A 127 -0.64 -11.22 11.66
N ARG A 128 0.49 -11.95 11.76
CA ARG A 128 0.68 -12.99 12.79
C ARG A 128 0.64 -12.40 14.21
N GLU A 129 1.32 -11.29 14.44
CA GLU A 129 1.31 -10.58 15.73
C GLU A 129 -0.10 -10.07 16.10
N MET A 130 -0.94 -9.75 15.10
CA MET A 130 -2.35 -9.41 15.31
C MET A 130 -3.25 -10.62 15.56
N GLY A 131 -2.70 -11.84 15.53
CA GLY A 131 -3.42 -13.08 15.85
C GLY A 131 -4.02 -13.80 14.65
N ALA A 132 -3.55 -13.52 13.42
CA ALA A 132 -4.01 -14.25 12.25
C ALA A 132 -3.40 -15.68 12.20
N ASP A 133 -4.25 -16.70 12.17
CA ASP A 133 -3.84 -18.11 12.00
C ASP A 133 -3.47 -18.39 10.52
N ILE A 134 -4.13 -17.73 9.58
CA ILE A 134 -3.91 -17.88 8.14
C ILE A 134 -3.65 -16.49 7.56
N VAL A 135 -2.54 -16.34 6.83
CA VAL A 135 -2.18 -15.08 6.16
C VAL A 135 -2.13 -15.28 4.65
N ILE A 136 -3.00 -14.56 3.95
CA ILE A 136 -3.03 -14.51 2.48
C ILE A 136 -2.39 -13.20 2.04
N ALA A 137 -1.28 -13.29 1.31
CA ALA A 137 -0.58 -12.13 0.79
C ALA A 137 -0.97 -11.83 -0.67
N VAL A 138 -0.99 -10.55 -1.03
CA VAL A 138 -1.15 -10.12 -2.43
C VAL A 138 0.14 -9.43 -2.85
N ASP A 139 0.91 -10.06 -3.73
CA ASP A 139 2.19 -9.54 -4.22
C ASP A 139 2.03 -8.89 -5.59
N LEU A 140 2.02 -7.56 -5.62
CA LEU A 140 1.95 -6.75 -6.85
C LEU A 140 3.31 -6.55 -7.51
N ILE A 141 4.40 -7.00 -6.89
CA ILE A 141 5.77 -6.69 -7.29
C ILE A 141 6.50 -7.91 -7.87
N ALA A 142 6.11 -9.13 -7.46
CA ALA A 142 6.76 -10.39 -7.89
C ALA A 142 6.78 -10.58 -9.41
N CYS A 143 5.70 -10.22 -10.11
CA CYS A 143 5.61 -10.36 -11.57
C CYS A 143 6.60 -9.47 -12.34
N GLY A 144 7.30 -8.56 -11.66
CA GLY A 144 8.20 -7.60 -12.29
C GLY A 144 7.51 -6.30 -12.69
N GLY A 145 8.26 -5.44 -13.33
CA GLY A 145 7.75 -4.17 -13.87
C GLY A 145 8.54 -3.75 -15.10
N VAL A 146 7.82 -3.32 -16.13
CA VAL A 146 8.44 -2.76 -17.34
C VAL A 146 8.76 -1.29 -17.11
N TYR A 147 10.03 -0.95 -17.16
CA TYR A 147 10.48 0.45 -17.16
C TYR A 147 10.85 0.86 -18.59
N PRO A 148 9.94 1.45 -19.37
CA PRO A 148 10.13 1.66 -20.80
C PRO A 148 11.21 2.69 -21.15
N ARG A 149 11.70 3.45 -20.17
CA ARG A 149 12.72 4.48 -20.38
C ARG A 149 13.89 4.30 -19.43
N LYS A 150 15.12 4.51 -19.93
CA LYS A 150 16.33 4.58 -19.09
C LYS A 150 16.20 5.75 -18.08
N PRO A 151 16.67 5.59 -16.83
CA PRO A 151 16.67 6.70 -15.86
C PRO A 151 17.66 7.78 -16.36
N ARG A 152 17.23 9.05 -16.33
CA ARG A 152 17.99 10.15 -16.93
C ARG A 152 18.46 11.21 -15.92
N ASN A 153 17.96 11.17 -14.69
CA ASN A 153 18.31 12.11 -13.64
C ASN A 153 18.38 11.41 -12.28
N VAL A 154 18.98 12.09 -11.29
CA VAL A 154 19.22 11.56 -9.95
C VAL A 154 17.92 11.04 -9.31
N VAL A 155 16.80 11.75 -9.45
CA VAL A 155 15.50 11.35 -8.89
C VAL A 155 15.04 10.03 -9.52
N SER A 156 15.07 9.90 -10.85
CA SER A 156 14.64 8.68 -11.53
C SER A 156 15.57 7.49 -11.26
N ILE A 157 16.86 7.73 -11.05
CA ILE A 157 17.82 6.71 -10.60
C ILE A 157 17.48 6.28 -9.18
N GLY A 158 17.32 7.23 -8.26
CA GLY A 158 17.01 6.96 -6.84
C GLY A 158 15.69 6.20 -6.67
N VAL A 159 14.61 6.64 -7.34
CA VAL A 159 13.31 5.96 -7.29
C VAL A 159 13.43 4.51 -7.80
N ARG A 160 14.12 4.28 -8.91
CA ARG A 160 14.30 2.92 -9.44
C ARG A 160 15.14 2.04 -8.54
N SER A 161 16.22 2.59 -7.97
CA SER A 161 17.04 1.86 -7.01
C SER A 161 16.23 1.45 -5.77
N ALA A 162 15.46 2.39 -5.21
CA ALA A 162 14.56 2.12 -4.08
C ALA A 162 13.53 1.04 -4.42
N LEU A 163 12.84 1.15 -5.56
CA LEU A 163 11.86 0.14 -6.00
C LEU A 163 12.50 -1.23 -6.27
N THR A 164 13.76 -1.26 -6.73
CA THR A 164 14.48 -2.53 -6.92
C THR A 164 14.81 -3.19 -5.59
N LEU A 165 15.28 -2.42 -4.59
CA LEU A 165 15.54 -2.91 -3.24
C LEU A 165 14.27 -3.44 -2.57
N ILE A 166 13.18 -2.69 -2.65
CA ILE A 166 11.85 -3.08 -2.17
C ILE A 166 11.43 -4.43 -2.80
N ARG A 167 11.59 -4.56 -4.11
CA ARG A 167 11.27 -5.79 -4.83
C ARG A 167 12.14 -6.99 -4.38
N THR A 168 13.42 -6.77 -4.13
CA THR A 168 14.31 -7.84 -3.66
C THR A 168 13.90 -8.33 -2.27
N ALA A 169 13.44 -7.42 -1.40
CA ALA A 169 12.97 -7.76 -0.06
C ALA A 169 11.61 -8.49 -0.06
N SER A 170 10.73 -8.24 -1.05
CA SER A 170 9.39 -8.83 -1.07
C SER A 170 9.39 -10.36 -1.18
N GLY A 171 10.34 -10.93 -1.91
CA GLY A 171 10.40 -12.39 -2.12
C GLY A 171 10.55 -13.21 -0.85
N SER A 172 11.33 -12.74 0.13
CA SER A 172 11.49 -13.41 1.42
C SER A 172 10.24 -13.31 2.30
N GLN A 173 9.51 -12.19 2.21
CA GLN A 173 8.27 -11.96 2.97
C GLN A 173 7.11 -12.77 2.39
N ALA A 174 7.05 -12.97 1.07
CA ALA A 174 6.06 -13.82 0.44
C ALA A 174 6.15 -15.28 0.91
N SER A 175 7.36 -15.78 1.15
CA SER A 175 7.61 -17.19 1.48
C SER A 175 7.06 -17.62 2.85
N VAL A 176 6.71 -16.69 3.74
CA VAL A 176 6.16 -16.97 5.07
C VAL A 176 4.64 -16.79 5.14
N ALA A 177 3.99 -16.38 4.06
CA ALA A 177 2.53 -16.38 3.93
C ALA A 177 2.02 -17.78 3.60
N ASP A 178 0.79 -18.12 4.04
CA ASP A 178 0.17 -19.41 3.75
C ASP A 178 -0.31 -19.52 2.30
N ALA A 179 -0.72 -18.41 1.71
CA ALA A 179 -1.01 -18.31 0.28
C ALA A 179 -0.57 -16.95 -0.26
N VAL A 180 -0.16 -16.93 -1.53
CA VAL A 180 0.25 -15.70 -2.23
C VAL A 180 -0.51 -15.56 -3.54
N ILE A 181 -1.20 -14.43 -3.70
CA ILE A 181 -1.88 -14.07 -4.94
C ILE A 181 -0.95 -13.13 -5.72
N VAL A 182 -0.61 -13.47 -6.95
CA VAL A 182 0.31 -12.69 -7.80
C VAL A 182 -0.39 -12.27 -9.10
N PRO A 183 -1.01 -11.08 -9.15
CA PRO A 183 -1.59 -10.55 -10.38
C PRO A 183 -0.53 -10.31 -11.46
N GLN A 184 -0.80 -10.70 -12.70
CA GLN A 184 0.15 -10.60 -13.82
C GLN A 184 0.15 -9.21 -14.45
N ILE A 185 0.57 -8.21 -13.67
CA ILE A 185 0.53 -6.78 -14.02
C ILE A 185 1.86 -6.22 -14.54
N ALA A 186 2.85 -7.04 -14.85
CA ALA A 186 4.20 -6.61 -15.24
C ALA A 186 4.23 -5.62 -16.43
N HIS A 187 3.28 -5.73 -17.33
CA HIS A 187 3.14 -4.87 -18.52
C HIS A 187 2.47 -3.52 -18.23
N LEU A 188 1.92 -3.34 -17.02
CA LEU A 188 1.27 -2.12 -16.58
C LEU A 188 2.18 -1.29 -15.70
N ARG A 189 2.00 0.04 -15.73
CA ARG A 189 2.71 0.95 -14.83
C ARG A 189 1.75 1.47 -13.76
N PRO A 190 2.22 1.63 -12.51
CA PRO A 190 1.39 2.13 -11.40
C PRO A 190 0.76 3.50 -11.63
N ASP A 191 1.35 4.31 -12.54
CA ASP A 191 0.87 5.64 -12.91
C ASP A 191 -0.23 5.63 -13.98
N GLN A 192 -0.57 4.48 -14.56
CA GLN A 192 -1.59 4.36 -15.62
C GLN A 192 -3.01 4.27 -15.03
N LEU A 193 -3.48 5.31 -14.34
CA LEU A 193 -4.82 5.33 -13.76
C LEU A 193 -5.96 5.13 -14.78
N GLY A 194 -5.73 5.36 -16.07
CA GLY A 194 -6.69 5.05 -17.13
C GLY A 194 -6.89 3.56 -17.42
N LYS A 195 -6.03 2.68 -16.88
CA LYS A 195 -6.10 1.23 -17.06
C LYS A 195 -6.65 0.48 -15.85
N ARG A 196 -7.47 1.14 -15.04
CA ARG A 196 -8.03 0.56 -13.81
C ARG A 196 -8.79 -0.73 -14.02
N ASP A 197 -9.60 -0.79 -15.07
CA ASP A 197 -10.40 -1.97 -15.38
C ASP A 197 -9.51 -3.17 -15.72
N GLU A 198 -8.39 -2.94 -16.42
CA GLU A 198 -7.39 -3.97 -16.69
C GLU A 198 -6.69 -4.43 -15.40
N PHE A 199 -6.35 -3.52 -14.49
CA PHE A 199 -5.80 -3.88 -13.17
C PHE A 199 -6.77 -4.71 -12.34
N ILE A 200 -8.04 -4.31 -12.29
CA ILE A 200 -9.09 -5.02 -11.54
C ILE A 200 -9.27 -6.44 -12.11
N ALA A 201 -9.46 -6.57 -13.42
CA ALA A 201 -9.64 -7.88 -14.07
C ALA A 201 -8.45 -8.82 -13.84
N LEU A 202 -7.22 -8.32 -13.87
CA LEU A 202 -6.02 -9.12 -13.58
C LEU A 202 -5.94 -9.54 -12.12
N GLY A 203 -6.39 -8.68 -11.19
CA GLY A 203 -6.51 -9.01 -9.77
C GLY A 203 -7.54 -10.10 -9.52
N GLU A 204 -8.73 -9.98 -10.11
CA GLU A 204 -9.80 -10.98 -10.04
C GLU A 204 -9.35 -12.34 -10.59
N ALA A 205 -8.71 -12.35 -11.77
CA ALA A 205 -8.19 -13.57 -12.36
C ALA A 205 -7.14 -14.26 -11.47
N ALA A 206 -6.25 -13.49 -10.86
CA ALA A 206 -5.25 -14.03 -9.95
C ALA A 206 -5.87 -14.59 -8.66
N ALA A 207 -6.86 -13.90 -8.10
CA ALA A 207 -7.58 -14.35 -6.92
C ALA A 207 -8.39 -15.63 -7.22
N ALA A 208 -9.08 -15.69 -8.35
CA ALA A 208 -9.82 -16.88 -8.81
C ALA A 208 -8.90 -18.10 -8.99
N ALA A 209 -7.68 -17.90 -9.49
CA ALA A 209 -6.70 -18.97 -9.64
C ALA A 209 -6.17 -19.52 -8.31
N ALA A 210 -6.22 -18.71 -7.24
CA ALA A 210 -5.75 -19.11 -5.91
C ALA A 210 -6.88 -19.62 -4.99
N ILE A 211 -8.16 -19.54 -5.41
CA ILE A 211 -9.32 -19.74 -4.53
C ILE A 211 -9.37 -21.15 -3.91
N ASP A 212 -9.04 -22.18 -4.67
CA ASP A 212 -9.07 -23.57 -4.17
C ASP A 212 -8.03 -23.80 -3.08
N VAL A 213 -6.84 -23.19 -3.22
CA VAL A 213 -5.78 -23.23 -2.22
C VAL A 213 -6.24 -22.50 -0.95
N ILE A 214 -6.86 -21.34 -1.10
CA ILE A 214 -7.33 -20.52 0.02
C ILE A 214 -8.46 -21.28 0.79
N ILE A 215 -9.40 -21.87 0.07
CA ILE A 215 -10.48 -22.66 0.68
C ILE A 215 -9.91 -23.86 1.46
N ALA A 216 -8.91 -24.55 0.91
CA ALA A 216 -8.27 -25.68 1.57
C ALA A 216 -7.55 -25.31 2.88
N LEU A 217 -7.07 -24.05 3.01
CA LEU A 217 -6.44 -23.54 4.24
C LEU A 217 -7.47 -23.27 5.36
N THR A 218 -8.75 -23.07 5.02
CA THR A 218 -9.81 -22.67 5.96
C THR A 218 -10.68 -23.84 6.43
N GLN A 219 -10.41 -25.08 5.96
CA GLN A 219 -11.09 -26.32 6.35
C GLN A 219 -10.31 -27.07 7.41
#